data_f1992ec32e927254b707958a68d3fb53
#
_entry.id   f1992ec32e927254b707958a68d3fb53
#
_cell.length_a   1.000
_cell.length_b   1.000
_cell.length_c   1.000
_cell.angle_alpha   90.00
_cell.angle_beta   90.00
_cell.angle_gamma   90.00
#
_symmetry.space_group_name_H-M   'P 1'
#
loop_
_entity.id
_entity.type
_entity.pdbx_description
1 polymer ?
#
loop_
_entity_poly.entity_id
_entity_poly.type
_entity_poly.pdbx_seq_one_letter_code
_entity_poly.pdbx_strand_id
1 'polypeptide(L)'
;LAFAKTYMNLLKMRFENSISYELPSEYDIPEARVVPLSLQLLLENTIKHNSASEQKPLHIKIYVENNYLVIENNLQKKEVLQDRKGVGLQNIVARYALISERKVLIDENEFDFKVFIPILTKQISFMETKNELTENMSYIKAKERVEKLKGFYGNLISYCCVIPILILINLNTSSFQWFWFPMLGWGLGLSFHAFETF
;
A
#
# COMPACT_ATOMS: atom_id res chain seq x y z
N LEU A 1 -6.54 2.69 22.60
CA LEU A 1 -5.31 3.05 23.33
C LEU A 1 -4.63 1.84 24.00
N ALA A 2 -5.38 0.85 24.57
CA ALA A 2 -4.81 -0.34 25.19
C ALA A 2 -3.86 -1.10 24.24
N PHE A 3 -4.26 -1.29 22.98
CA PHE A 3 -3.39 -1.88 21.94
C PHE A 3 -2.08 -1.08 21.77
N ALA A 4 -2.16 0.25 21.64
CA ALA A 4 -0.98 1.10 21.47
C ALA A 4 -0.01 0.94 22.64
N LYS A 5 -0.51 0.93 23.87
CA LYS A 5 0.29 0.74 25.07
C LYS A 5 1.02 -0.60 25.06
N THR A 6 0.30 -1.69 24.75
CA THR A 6 0.89 -3.04 24.69
C THR A 6 1.94 -3.12 23.59
N TYR A 7 1.63 -2.59 22.40
CA TYR A 7 2.54 -2.58 21.26
C TYR A 7 3.80 -1.77 21.54
N MET A 8 3.66 -0.57 22.12
CA MET A 8 4.81 0.26 22.48
C MET A 8 5.67 -0.36 23.58
N ASN A 9 5.06 -1.06 24.53
CA ASN A 9 5.82 -1.82 25.54
C ASN A 9 6.66 -2.95 24.91
N LEU A 10 6.10 -3.68 23.94
CA LEU A 10 6.84 -4.72 23.19
C LEU A 10 8.00 -4.11 22.41
N LEU A 11 7.80 -2.96 21.79
CA LEU A 11 8.85 -2.24 21.08
C LEU A 11 9.96 -1.76 22.03
N LYS A 12 9.58 -1.24 23.19
CA LYS A 12 10.54 -0.82 24.21
C LYS A 12 11.39 -1.99 24.71
N MET A 13 10.80 -3.18 24.89
CA MET A 13 11.57 -4.39 25.23
C MET A 13 12.54 -4.82 24.13
N ARG A 14 12.19 -4.59 22.84
CA ARG A 14 13.02 -4.96 21.69
C ARG A 14 14.14 -3.96 21.40
N PHE A 15 13.88 -2.69 21.59
CA PHE A 15 14.77 -1.57 21.20
C PHE A 15 15.35 -0.84 22.42
N GLU A 16 15.01 -1.30 23.62
CA GLU A 16 15.50 -0.77 24.92
C GLU A 16 15.45 0.76 25.00
N ASN A 17 16.60 1.40 25.16
CA ASN A 17 16.71 2.87 25.29
C ASN A 17 16.64 3.62 23.94
N SER A 18 16.54 2.89 22.83
CA SER A 18 16.51 3.51 21.49
C SER A 18 15.13 4.05 21.10
N ILE A 19 14.06 3.71 21.85
CA ILE A 19 12.70 4.21 21.60
C ILE A 19 12.10 4.75 22.89
N SER A 20 11.59 5.97 22.81
CA SER A 20 10.75 6.56 23.85
C SER A 20 9.38 6.91 23.30
N TYR A 21 8.35 6.85 24.13
CA TYR A 21 6.99 7.17 23.71
C TYR A 21 6.18 7.87 24.79
N GLU A 22 5.27 8.71 24.36
CA GLU A 22 4.27 9.38 25.18
C GLU A 22 2.88 9.01 24.67
N LEU A 23 1.98 8.60 25.57
CA LEU A 23 0.59 8.25 25.25
C LEU A 23 -0.35 9.21 25.97
N PRO A 24 -1.52 9.52 25.39
CA PRO A 24 -2.52 10.34 26.05
C PRO A 24 -3.08 9.61 27.28
N SER A 25 -3.52 10.37 28.27
CA SER A 25 -4.21 9.81 29.43
C SER A 25 -5.54 9.17 29.01
N GLU A 26 -5.93 8.07 29.66
CA GLU A 26 -7.15 7.32 29.32
C GLU A 26 -8.45 8.14 29.50
N TYR A 27 -8.36 9.29 30.18
CA TYR A 27 -9.51 10.13 30.50
C TYR A 27 -9.87 11.18 29.45
N ASP A 28 -9.00 11.40 28.46
CA ASP A 28 -9.19 12.54 27.56
C ASP A 28 -10.37 12.37 26.59
N ILE A 29 -10.69 11.15 26.14
CA ILE A 29 -11.88 10.93 25.30
C ILE A 29 -12.38 9.46 25.41
N PRO A 30 -13.33 9.15 26.27
CA PRO A 30 -13.79 7.78 26.54
C PRO A 30 -14.44 7.08 25.34
N GLU A 31 -15.00 7.82 24.40
CA GLU A 31 -15.69 7.29 23.21
C GLU A 31 -14.90 7.46 21.90
N ALA A 32 -13.65 7.91 21.97
CA ALA A 32 -12.82 8.11 20.79
C ALA A 32 -12.54 6.78 20.05
N ARG A 33 -12.95 6.69 18.80
CA ARG A 33 -12.72 5.54 17.93
C ARG A 33 -11.93 5.97 16.71
N VAL A 34 -11.07 5.09 16.26
CA VAL A 34 -10.33 5.25 15.01
C VAL A 34 -10.54 4.00 14.14
N VAL A 35 -10.30 4.13 12.86
CA VAL A 35 -10.40 2.98 11.94
C VAL A 35 -9.49 1.86 12.43
N PRO A 36 -9.98 0.61 12.51
CA PRO A 36 -9.18 -0.52 12.95
C PRO A 36 -7.86 -0.63 12.18
N LEU A 37 -6.80 -1.00 12.87
CA LEU A 37 -5.44 -1.16 12.36
C LEU A 37 -4.73 0.13 11.92
N SER A 38 -5.40 1.29 11.84
CA SER A 38 -4.74 2.53 11.41
C SER A 38 -3.59 2.92 12.36
N LEU A 39 -3.82 2.85 13.66
CA LEU A 39 -2.80 3.17 14.65
C LEU A 39 -1.62 2.20 14.58
N GLN A 40 -1.89 0.90 14.42
CA GLN A 40 -0.84 -0.11 14.25
C GLN A 40 0.01 0.18 13.02
N LEU A 41 -0.62 0.42 11.87
CA LEU A 41 0.09 0.70 10.61
C LEU A 41 0.94 1.97 10.71
N LEU A 42 0.47 3.00 11.42
CA LEU A 42 1.24 4.23 11.62
C LEU A 42 2.46 3.99 12.51
N LEU A 43 2.31 3.25 13.61
CA LEU A 43 3.42 2.89 14.49
C LEU A 43 4.46 2.00 13.78
N GLU A 44 4.00 1.02 13.00
CA GLU A 44 4.88 0.19 12.17
C GLU A 44 5.63 1.03 11.13
N ASN A 45 4.96 1.98 10.47
CA ASN A 45 5.59 2.89 9.52
C ASN A 45 6.65 3.76 10.19
N THR A 46 6.37 4.31 11.37
CA THR A 46 7.32 5.12 12.12
C THR A 46 8.62 4.36 12.38
N ILE A 47 8.55 3.11 12.81
CA ILE A 47 9.73 2.28 13.09
C ILE A 47 10.42 1.81 11.81
N LYS A 48 9.66 1.50 10.79
CA LYS A 48 10.19 1.02 9.51
C LYS A 48 11.01 2.09 8.79
N HIS A 49 10.56 3.34 8.84
CA HIS A 49 11.16 4.43 8.07
C HIS A 49 12.17 5.26 8.84
N ASN A 50 12.29 5.09 10.16
CA ASN A 50 13.26 5.79 10.99
C ASN A 50 14.29 4.83 11.57
N SER A 51 15.52 5.31 11.70
CA SER A 51 16.56 4.65 12.49
C SER A 51 16.37 5.00 13.96
N ALA A 52 16.63 4.03 14.84
CA ALA A 52 16.61 4.23 16.27
C ALA A 52 17.90 3.67 16.88
N SER A 53 18.59 4.44 17.71
CA SER A 53 19.78 4.03 18.44
C SER A 53 19.81 4.72 19.80
N GLU A 54 20.62 4.24 20.73
CA GLU A 54 20.77 4.88 22.05
C GLU A 54 21.29 6.31 21.96
N GLN A 55 22.14 6.61 20.95
CA GLN A 55 22.70 7.95 20.74
C GLN A 55 21.72 8.90 20.04
N LYS A 56 20.79 8.33 19.27
CA LYS A 56 19.71 9.05 18.58
C LYS A 56 18.40 8.30 18.78
N PRO A 57 17.74 8.48 19.94
CA PRO A 57 16.50 7.77 20.23
C PRO A 57 15.35 8.27 19.35
N LEU A 58 14.49 7.35 18.95
CA LEU A 58 13.25 7.65 18.25
C LEU A 58 12.17 8.01 19.28
N HIS A 59 11.69 9.25 19.24
CA HIS A 59 10.63 9.73 20.10
C HIS A 59 9.29 9.66 19.38
N ILE A 60 8.31 8.98 19.97
CA ILE A 60 6.97 8.83 19.40
C ILE A 60 5.98 9.44 20.41
N LYS A 61 5.19 10.42 19.94
CA LYS A 61 4.13 11.03 20.72
C LYS A 61 2.78 10.71 20.11
N ILE A 62 1.84 10.26 20.95
CA ILE A 62 0.46 10.05 20.56
C ILE A 62 -0.40 10.93 21.47
N TYR A 63 -1.15 11.84 20.87
CA TYR A 63 -2.00 12.76 21.61
C TYR A 63 -3.25 13.11 20.80
N VAL A 64 -4.17 13.79 21.45
CA VAL A 64 -5.41 14.23 20.82
C VAL A 64 -5.41 15.74 20.68
N GLU A 65 -5.67 16.22 19.48
CA GLU A 65 -5.74 17.65 19.18
C GLU A 65 -6.86 17.90 18.16
N ASN A 66 -7.72 18.90 18.41
CA ASN A 66 -8.80 19.32 17.50
C ASN A 66 -9.67 18.17 16.95
N ASN A 67 -9.96 17.17 17.79
CA ASN A 67 -10.70 15.97 17.44
C ASN A 67 -9.98 15.06 16.40
N TYR A 68 -8.64 15.13 16.37
CA TYR A 68 -7.75 14.20 15.69
C TYR A 68 -6.91 13.44 16.70
N LEU A 69 -6.66 12.18 16.43
CA LEU A 69 -5.57 11.45 17.07
C LEU A 69 -4.31 11.74 16.26
N VAL A 70 -3.32 12.34 16.91
CA VAL A 70 -2.07 12.73 16.28
C VAL A 70 -1.00 11.73 16.66
N ILE A 71 -0.29 11.25 15.67
CA ILE A 71 0.91 10.43 15.84
C ILE A 71 2.08 11.24 15.29
N GLU A 72 2.98 11.62 16.19
CA GLU A 72 4.15 12.44 15.89
C GLU A 72 5.42 11.67 16.21
N ASN A 73 6.44 11.79 15.36
CA ASN A 73 7.78 11.29 15.65
C ASN A 73 8.85 12.23 15.12
N ASN A 74 10.00 12.25 15.77
CA ASN A 74 11.18 12.90 15.24
C ASN A 74 11.69 12.16 13.99
N LEU A 75 12.11 12.91 12.97
CA LEU A 75 12.58 12.35 11.70
C LEU A 75 14.05 11.91 11.82
N GLN A 76 14.24 10.62 11.56
CA GLN A 76 15.56 9.99 11.45
C GLN A 76 15.57 9.02 10.27
N LYS A 77 15.28 9.56 9.07
CA LYS A 77 15.08 8.77 7.85
C LYS A 77 16.20 7.74 7.65
N LYS A 78 15.83 6.49 7.46
CA LYS A 78 16.75 5.46 6.99
C LYS A 78 17.08 5.73 5.53
N GLU A 79 18.35 5.61 5.17
CA GLU A 79 18.73 5.53 3.76
C GLU A 79 18.21 4.20 3.19
N VAL A 80 17.11 4.27 2.46
CA VAL A 80 16.52 3.10 1.81
C VAL A 80 16.86 3.14 0.34
N LEU A 81 17.60 2.13 -0.12
CA LEU A 81 18.04 1.97 -1.52
C LEU A 81 16.88 1.73 -2.52
N GLN A 82 15.64 1.57 -2.06
CA GLN A 82 14.46 1.42 -2.92
C GLN A 82 13.28 2.16 -2.32
N ASP A 83 12.81 3.15 -3.04
CA ASP A 83 11.63 3.97 -2.74
C ASP A 83 10.34 3.14 -2.97
N ARG A 84 10.05 2.21 -2.06
CA ARG A 84 8.72 1.60 -1.99
C ARG A 84 7.80 2.64 -1.35
N LYS A 85 7.21 3.51 -2.18
CA LYS A 85 6.17 4.46 -1.78
C LYS A 85 5.23 3.78 -0.79
N GLY A 86 5.07 4.41 0.38
CA GLY A 86 4.39 3.86 1.53
C GLY A 86 2.92 3.53 1.28
N VAL A 87 2.66 2.33 0.79
CA VAL A 87 1.32 1.79 0.54
C VAL A 87 0.46 1.83 1.80
N GLY A 88 1.09 1.71 2.98
CA GLY A 88 0.39 1.72 4.27
C GLY A 88 -0.35 3.03 4.57
N LEU A 89 0.31 4.17 4.36
CA LEU A 89 -0.29 5.48 4.64
C LEU A 89 -1.39 5.82 3.63
N GLN A 90 -1.20 5.50 2.35
CA GLN A 90 -2.22 5.66 1.31
C GLN A 90 -3.48 4.83 1.61
N ASN A 91 -3.32 3.62 2.13
CA ASN A 91 -4.43 2.77 2.53
C ASN A 91 -5.21 3.37 3.71
N ILE A 92 -4.53 4.01 4.67
CA ILE A 92 -5.21 4.71 5.78
C ILE A 92 -6.02 5.89 5.21
N VAL A 93 -5.41 6.72 4.37
CA VAL A 93 -6.09 7.86 3.74
C VAL A 93 -7.33 7.41 2.97
N ALA A 94 -7.21 6.36 2.15
CA ALA A 94 -8.32 5.82 1.39
C ALA A 94 -9.45 5.29 2.28
N ARG A 95 -9.13 4.58 3.37
CA ARG A 95 -10.14 4.08 4.32
C ARG A 95 -10.89 5.22 5.02
N TYR A 96 -10.17 6.27 5.44
CA TYR A 96 -10.81 7.42 6.09
C TYR A 96 -11.68 8.22 5.11
N ALA A 97 -11.28 8.33 3.84
CA ALA A 97 -12.08 8.99 2.81
C ALA A 97 -13.45 8.34 2.57
N LEU A 98 -13.58 7.03 2.86
CA LEU A 98 -14.86 6.29 2.72
C LEU A 98 -15.83 6.50 3.89
N ILE A 99 -15.32 6.85 5.09
CA ILE A 99 -16.12 6.79 6.33
C ILE A 99 -16.18 8.11 7.08
N SER A 100 -15.42 9.11 6.68
CA SER A 100 -15.33 10.40 7.35
C SER A 100 -15.26 11.53 6.33
N GLU A 101 -15.99 12.58 6.55
CA GLU A 101 -15.86 13.84 5.80
C GLU A 101 -14.53 14.55 6.09
N ARG A 102 -13.93 14.25 7.25
CA ARG A 102 -12.65 14.79 7.65
C ARG A 102 -11.51 13.96 7.03
N LYS A 103 -10.56 14.66 6.45
CA LYS A 103 -9.41 14.04 5.80
C LYS A 103 -8.30 13.71 6.81
N VAL A 104 -7.55 12.65 6.55
CA VAL A 104 -6.26 12.41 7.20
C VAL A 104 -5.30 13.49 6.72
N LEU A 105 -4.62 14.16 7.66
CA LEU A 105 -3.64 15.20 7.35
C LEU A 105 -2.25 14.64 7.66
N ILE A 106 -1.29 15.01 6.86
CA ILE A 106 0.11 14.64 7.00
C ILE A 106 0.91 15.92 6.99
N ASP A 107 1.69 16.13 8.03
CA ASP A 107 2.62 17.24 8.17
C ASP A 107 4.03 16.68 8.34
N GLU A 108 4.91 17.05 7.46
CA GLU A 108 6.31 16.62 7.46
C GLU A 108 7.19 17.86 7.33
N ASN A 109 8.01 18.08 8.33
CA ASN A 109 9.04 19.13 8.30
C ASN A 109 10.44 18.51 8.40
N GLU A 110 11.47 19.32 8.57
CA GLU A 110 12.85 18.82 8.65
C GLU A 110 13.14 17.96 9.88
N PHE A 111 12.38 18.13 10.97
CA PHE A 111 12.65 17.54 12.27
C PHE A 111 11.62 16.48 12.66
N ASP A 112 10.35 16.67 12.26
CA ASP A 112 9.22 15.89 12.73
C ASP A 112 8.31 15.44 11.60
N PHE A 113 7.70 14.29 11.82
CA PHE A 113 6.65 13.75 10.96
C PHE A 113 5.38 13.55 11.80
N LYS A 114 4.26 14.13 11.37
CA LYS A 114 2.98 14.08 12.06
C LYS A 114 1.89 13.56 11.15
N VAL A 115 1.07 12.66 11.67
CA VAL A 115 -0.13 12.19 11.00
C VAL A 115 -1.33 12.43 11.90
N PHE A 116 -2.32 13.14 11.37
CA PHE A 116 -3.57 13.46 12.03
C PHE A 116 -4.66 12.55 11.48
N ILE A 117 -5.16 11.64 12.29
CA ILE A 117 -6.28 10.76 11.93
C ILE A 117 -7.56 11.21 12.64
N PRO A 118 -8.67 11.43 11.90
CA PRO A 118 -9.92 11.88 12.50
C PRO A 118 -10.44 10.91 13.56
N ILE A 119 -10.86 11.43 14.71
CA ILE A 119 -11.56 10.65 15.70
C ILE A 119 -13.03 10.52 15.29
N LEU A 120 -13.51 9.29 15.31
CA LEU A 120 -14.87 8.93 14.96
C LEU A 120 -15.70 8.84 16.24
N THR A 121 -16.68 9.72 16.39
CA THR A 121 -17.57 9.77 17.58
C THR A 121 -18.85 8.98 17.39
N LYS A 122 -19.22 8.59 16.16
CA LYS A 122 -20.35 7.72 15.86
C LYS A 122 -19.90 6.29 15.61
N GLN A 123 -20.67 5.36 16.11
CA GLN A 123 -20.55 3.94 15.76
C GLN A 123 -20.92 3.81 14.28
N ILE A 124 -19.91 3.71 13.41
CA ILE A 124 -20.12 3.33 12.02
C ILE A 124 -20.53 1.88 12.06
N SER A 125 -21.71 1.58 11.50
CA SER A 125 -22.19 0.21 11.43
C SER A 125 -21.17 -0.62 10.63
N PHE A 126 -20.63 -1.65 11.27
CA PHE A 126 -19.68 -2.58 10.62
C PHE A 126 -20.22 -3.21 9.33
N MET A 127 -21.55 -3.21 9.14
CA MET A 127 -22.19 -3.74 7.96
C MET A 127 -22.04 -2.83 6.73
N GLU A 128 -22.15 -1.50 6.88
CA GLU A 128 -21.96 -0.57 5.76
C GLU A 128 -20.52 -0.55 5.27
N THR A 129 -19.57 -0.49 6.20
CA THR A 129 -18.14 -0.51 5.86
C THR A 129 -17.73 -1.84 5.18
N LYS A 130 -18.33 -2.97 5.56
CA LYS A 130 -18.03 -4.27 4.95
C LYS A 130 -18.52 -4.35 3.51
N ASN A 131 -19.69 -3.78 3.21
CA ASN A 131 -20.24 -3.78 1.85
C ASN A 131 -19.42 -2.89 0.92
N GLU A 132 -19.05 -1.67 1.33
CA GLU A 132 -18.21 -0.77 0.56
C GLU A 132 -16.78 -1.32 0.35
N LEU A 133 -16.19 -1.93 1.36
CA LEU A 133 -14.88 -2.60 1.22
C LEU A 133 -14.95 -3.79 0.25
N THR A 134 -16.06 -4.54 0.26
CA THR A 134 -16.26 -5.68 -0.64
C THR A 134 -16.46 -5.20 -2.08
N GLU A 135 -17.20 -4.12 -2.30
CA GLU A 135 -17.38 -3.52 -3.63
C GLU A 135 -16.07 -2.95 -4.18
N ASN A 136 -15.30 -2.21 -3.37
CA ASN A 136 -14.01 -1.68 -3.78
C ASN A 136 -12.99 -2.79 -4.06
N MET A 137 -12.96 -3.86 -3.27
CA MET A 137 -12.12 -5.04 -3.53
C MET A 137 -12.53 -5.76 -4.82
N SER A 138 -13.82 -5.86 -5.09
CA SER A 138 -14.33 -6.46 -6.33
C SER A 138 -14.00 -5.60 -7.55
N TYR A 139 -14.10 -4.28 -7.43
CA TYR A 139 -13.71 -3.33 -8.48
C TYR A 139 -12.21 -3.39 -8.81
N ILE A 140 -11.34 -3.44 -7.79
CA ILE A 140 -9.89 -3.56 -7.98
C ILE A 140 -9.56 -4.87 -8.70
N LYS A 141 -10.14 -6.00 -8.26
CA LYS A 141 -9.95 -7.31 -8.91
C LYS A 141 -10.48 -7.32 -10.36
N ALA A 142 -11.62 -6.68 -10.60
CA ALA A 142 -12.17 -6.55 -11.94
C ALA A 142 -11.25 -5.71 -12.86
N LYS A 143 -10.71 -4.61 -12.34
CA LYS A 143 -9.77 -3.76 -13.07
C LYS A 143 -8.47 -4.50 -13.43
N GLU A 144 -7.88 -5.21 -12.47
CA GLU A 144 -6.69 -6.03 -12.71
C GLU A 144 -6.94 -7.09 -13.79
N ARG A 145 -8.11 -7.72 -13.77
CA ARG A 145 -8.50 -8.72 -14.77
C ARG A 145 -8.64 -8.10 -16.17
N VAL A 146 -9.21 -6.90 -16.25
CA VAL A 146 -9.33 -6.17 -17.52
C VAL A 146 -7.94 -5.77 -18.05
N GLU A 147 -7.02 -5.33 -17.20
CA GLU A 147 -5.66 -5.00 -17.60
C GLU A 147 -4.88 -6.22 -18.11
N LYS A 148 -5.00 -7.37 -17.46
CA LYS A 148 -4.42 -8.64 -17.93
C LYS A 148 -4.98 -9.06 -19.29
N LEU A 149 -6.30 -9.02 -19.45
CA LEU A 149 -6.97 -9.30 -20.71
C LEU A 149 -6.49 -8.37 -21.84
N LYS A 150 -6.41 -7.07 -21.56
CA LYS A 150 -5.92 -6.08 -22.53
C LYS A 150 -4.48 -6.38 -22.98
N GLY A 151 -3.62 -6.74 -22.03
CA GLY A 151 -2.24 -7.15 -22.33
C GLY A 151 -2.18 -8.39 -23.22
N PHE A 152 -2.99 -9.41 -22.91
CA PHE A 152 -3.08 -10.62 -23.72
C PHE A 152 -3.56 -10.34 -25.14
N TYR A 153 -4.67 -9.62 -25.30
CA TYR A 153 -5.21 -9.28 -26.62
C TYR A 153 -4.25 -8.41 -27.45
N GLY A 154 -3.55 -7.47 -26.80
CA GLY A 154 -2.52 -6.66 -27.47
C GLY A 154 -1.40 -7.53 -28.05
N ASN A 155 -0.93 -8.50 -27.28
CA ASN A 155 0.11 -9.43 -27.74
C ASN A 155 -0.40 -10.38 -28.82
N LEU A 156 -1.64 -10.86 -28.72
CA LEU A 156 -2.29 -11.71 -29.72
C LEU A 156 -2.46 -10.98 -31.06
N ILE A 157 -2.90 -9.73 -31.06
CA ILE A 157 -3.04 -8.90 -32.26
C ILE A 157 -1.68 -8.71 -32.92
N SER A 158 -0.65 -8.40 -32.13
CA SER A 158 0.72 -8.26 -32.64
C SER A 158 1.21 -9.54 -33.33
N TYR A 159 0.96 -10.70 -32.71
CA TYR A 159 1.28 -12.00 -33.28
C TYR A 159 0.56 -12.22 -34.61
N CYS A 160 -0.75 -11.98 -34.67
CA CYS A 160 -1.56 -12.15 -35.89
C CYS A 160 -1.17 -11.20 -37.00
N CYS A 161 -0.59 -10.03 -36.74
CA CYS A 161 -0.11 -9.10 -37.75
C CYS A 161 1.30 -9.44 -38.22
N VAL A 162 2.21 -9.74 -37.30
CA VAL A 162 3.63 -9.92 -37.63
C VAL A 162 3.91 -11.27 -38.31
N ILE A 163 3.31 -12.36 -37.84
CA ILE A 163 3.60 -13.69 -38.41
C ILE A 163 3.25 -13.81 -39.89
N PRO A 164 2.08 -13.34 -40.39
CA PRO A 164 1.81 -13.36 -41.82
C PRO A 164 2.82 -12.55 -42.67
N ILE A 165 3.29 -11.42 -42.16
CA ILE A 165 4.31 -10.61 -42.81
C ILE A 165 5.63 -11.39 -42.91
N LEU A 166 6.05 -12.05 -41.83
CA LEU A 166 7.27 -12.87 -41.85
C LEU A 166 7.16 -14.05 -42.79
N ILE A 167 5.98 -14.68 -42.91
CA ILE A 167 5.71 -15.75 -43.87
C ILE A 167 5.88 -15.22 -45.31
N LEU A 168 5.26 -14.08 -45.65
CA LEU A 168 5.37 -13.47 -46.99
C LEU A 168 6.82 -13.12 -47.34
N ILE A 169 7.56 -12.54 -46.40
CA ILE A 169 8.97 -12.21 -46.60
C ILE A 169 9.76 -13.49 -46.84
N ASN A 170 9.57 -14.53 -46.05
CA ASN A 170 10.32 -15.78 -46.16
C ASN A 170 10.05 -16.47 -47.48
N LEU A 171 8.80 -16.55 -47.94
CA LEU A 171 8.43 -17.18 -49.20
C LEU A 171 9.03 -16.47 -50.41
N ASN A 172 9.26 -15.14 -50.32
CA ASN A 172 9.87 -14.36 -51.40
C ASN A 172 11.41 -14.29 -51.36
N THR A 173 12.02 -14.61 -50.21
CA THR A 173 13.47 -14.37 -49.99
C THR A 173 14.28 -15.63 -49.89
N SER A 174 13.70 -16.75 -49.41
CA SER A 174 14.47 -17.97 -49.11
C SER A 174 13.67 -19.23 -49.40
N SER A 175 14.36 -20.26 -49.89
CA SER A 175 13.82 -21.63 -49.99
C SER A 175 13.76 -22.36 -48.64
N PHE A 176 14.54 -21.91 -47.65
CA PHE A 176 14.49 -22.42 -46.30
C PHE A 176 13.39 -21.73 -45.51
N GLN A 177 12.46 -22.49 -44.98
CA GLN A 177 11.28 -21.97 -44.24
C GLN A 177 11.63 -21.65 -42.80
N TRP A 178 12.29 -20.53 -42.57
CA TRP A 178 12.71 -20.11 -41.22
C TRP A 178 11.59 -19.48 -40.37
N PHE A 179 10.45 -19.10 -40.98
CA PHE A 179 9.32 -18.49 -40.27
C PHE A 179 8.73 -19.38 -39.17
N TRP A 180 8.95 -20.70 -39.21
CA TRP A 180 8.51 -21.63 -38.21
C TRP A 180 9.09 -21.32 -36.79
N PHE A 181 10.32 -20.86 -36.74
CA PHE A 181 10.98 -20.57 -35.46
C PHE A 181 10.29 -19.43 -34.69
N PRO A 182 10.08 -18.22 -35.26
CA PRO A 182 9.35 -17.15 -34.57
C PRO A 182 7.88 -17.50 -34.35
N MET A 183 7.24 -18.21 -35.27
CA MET A 183 5.84 -18.62 -35.14
C MET A 183 5.64 -19.55 -33.95
N LEU A 184 6.43 -20.59 -33.82
CA LEU A 184 6.33 -21.53 -32.70
C LEU A 184 6.82 -20.92 -31.39
N GLY A 185 7.93 -20.21 -31.38
CA GLY A 185 8.49 -19.60 -30.18
C GLY A 185 7.56 -18.57 -29.57
N TRP A 186 7.04 -17.64 -30.38
CA TRP A 186 6.08 -16.62 -29.91
C TRP A 186 4.71 -17.21 -29.58
N GLY A 187 4.23 -18.18 -30.39
CA GLY A 187 2.98 -18.90 -30.14
C GLY A 187 2.98 -19.65 -28.79
N LEU A 188 4.10 -20.25 -28.42
CA LEU A 188 4.31 -20.92 -27.15
C LEU A 188 4.26 -19.91 -25.99
N GLY A 189 4.92 -18.76 -26.13
CA GLY A 189 4.86 -17.67 -25.18
C GLY A 189 3.43 -17.11 -25.00
N LEU A 190 2.67 -16.99 -26.09
CA LEU A 190 1.26 -16.59 -26.07
C LEU A 190 0.38 -17.63 -25.33
N SER A 191 0.66 -18.90 -25.49
CA SER A 191 -0.05 -19.97 -24.78
C SER A 191 0.16 -19.90 -23.28
N PHE A 192 1.39 -19.67 -22.80
CA PHE A 192 1.67 -19.44 -21.37
C PHE A 192 0.97 -18.19 -20.87
N HIS A 193 0.99 -17.09 -21.62
CA HIS A 193 0.30 -15.86 -21.26
C HIS A 193 -1.22 -16.04 -21.19
N ALA A 194 -1.80 -16.85 -22.06
CA ALA A 194 -3.21 -17.23 -21.98
C ALA A 194 -3.53 -17.97 -20.68
N PHE A 195 -2.72 -18.97 -20.32
CA PHE A 195 -2.89 -19.73 -19.07
C PHE A 195 -2.82 -18.85 -17.81
N GLU A 196 -2.03 -17.81 -17.83
CA GLU A 196 -1.94 -16.87 -16.70
C GLU A 196 -3.12 -15.87 -16.66
N THR A 197 -3.76 -15.63 -17.81
CA THR A 197 -4.84 -14.63 -17.95
C THR A 197 -6.22 -15.22 -17.73
N PHE A 198 -6.45 -16.45 -18.09
CA PHE A 198 -7.73 -17.17 -18.00
C PHE A 198 -7.72 -18.22 -16.88
#